data_e292e770a88b12c95866f329947a4496
#
_entry.id   e292e770a88b12c95866f329947a4496
#
_cell.length_a   1.000
_cell.length_b   1.000
_cell.length_c   1.000
_cell.angle_alpha   90.00
_cell.angle_beta   90.00
_cell.angle_gamma   90.00
#
_symmetry.space_group_name_H-M   'P 1'
#
loop_
_entity.id
_entity.type
_entity.pdbx_description
1 polymer ?
#
loop_
_entity_poly.entity_id
_entity_poly.type
_entity_poly.pdbx_seq_one_letter_code
_entity_poly.pdbx_strand_id
1 'polypeptide(L)'
;MSGWWSRYFFKETISLTKLAKAFPSKAKADSNYRRIQRFISEPRAVEFDGVAWFVMRLFGFLDTDYYLTFDRTNWQWGKKDINILMLAVVYKGIAIPVYWMLLNKQGNSNTRERIALLKRFIREFGKGRIIKFLADREFVGEKWFGWLQSEGIDFAIRVKKNTRVTNGRGCFVQARQLFRTLKPGENLVLAGARKMTGTAVYLSALRLDDGELLIVATAKPCLDAIETYALRWQIETLFGCLKSRGFNFEDTHVTDRRRIKRLLVVAVIAFCWAHRVGEWQHGQVKAIKIKKHQRPAKSIFRLGLDIINEALFQLAYGFGKAIEALFAFLHEDKATPF
;
A
#
# COMPACT_ATOMS: atom_id res chain seq x y z
N MET A 1 -12.08 24.37 8.84
CA MET A 1 -11.33 23.20 8.33
C MET A 1 -12.11 22.33 7.33
N SER A 2 -13.44 22.42 7.27
CA SER A 2 -14.32 21.55 6.47
C SER A 2 -14.29 21.71 4.94
N GLY A 3 -13.88 22.83 4.40
CA GLY A 3 -13.95 23.09 2.94
C GLY A 3 -12.79 22.54 2.11
N TRP A 4 -11.72 22.05 2.73
CA TRP A 4 -10.52 21.59 2.03
C TRP A 4 -10.65 20.16 1.49
N TRP A 5 -11.19 19.27 2.30
CA TRP A 5 -11.34 17.87 1.99
C TRP A 5 -12.30 17.61 0.84
N SER A 6 -13.41 18.40 0.78
CA SER A 6 -14.45 18.24 -0.21
C SER A 6 -13.96 18.38 -1.65
N ARG A 7 -13.01 19.27 -1.93
CA ARG A 7 -12.58 19.55 -3.30
C ARG A 7 -11.40 18.74 -3.77
N TYR A 8 -10.68 18.13 -2.84
CA TYR A 8 -9.69 17.13 -3.15
C TYR A 8 -10.30 15.96 -3.94
N PHE A 9 -11.49 15.55 -3.55
CA PHE A 9 -12.26 14.50 -4.21
C PHE A 9 -12.82 14.94 -5.57
N PHE A 10 -13.38 16.14 -5.70
CA PHE A 10 -14.01 16.62 -6.93
C PHE A 10 -13.15 16.60 -8.18
N LYS A 11 -11.85 16.78 -8.04
CA LYS A 11 -10.93 16.84 -9.20
C LYS A 11 -10.09 15.60 -9.37
N GLU A 12 -10.20 14.63 -8.47
CA GLU A 12 -9.39 13.40 -8.51
C GLU A 12 -7.91 13.72 -8.75
N THR A 13 -7.40 14.75 -8.07
CA THR A 13 -6.05 15.25 -8.29
C THR A 13 -5.49 15.91 -7.04
N ILE A 14 -4.19 15.81 -6.86
CA ILE A 14 -3.44 16.57 -5.87
C ILE A 14 -2.66 17.74 -6.49
N SER A 15 -2.87 18.04 -7.76
CA SER A 15 -2.30 19.23 -8.38
C SER A 15 -2.83 20.50 -7.70
N LEU A 16 -1.94 21.25 -7.03
CA LEU A 16 -2.31 22.43 -6.25
C LEU A 16 -3.01 23.48 -7.12
N THR A 17 -2.62 23.60 -8.38
CA THR A 17 -3.24 24.52 -9.34
C THR A 17 -4.67 24.11 -9.69
N LYS A 18 -4.89 22.81 -9.96
CA LYS A 18 -6.23 22.28 -10.23
C LYS A 18 -7.13 22.40 -9.01
N LEU A 19 -6.60 22.11 -7.81
CA LEU A 19 -7.31 22.28 -6.54
C LEU A 19 -7.67 23.74 -6.25
N ALA A 20 -6.75 24.69 -6.50
CA ALA A 20 -6.97 26.10 -6.27
C ALA A 20 -8.11 26.67 -7.14
N LYS A 21 -8.19 26.24 -8.41
CA LYS A 21 -9.29 26.61 -9.32
C LYS A 21 -10.63 26.01 -8.93
N ALA A 22 -10.61 24.84 -8.29
CA ALA A 22 -11.81 24.15 -7.82
C ALA A 22 -12.24 24.57 -6.41
N PHE A 23 -11.49 25.43 -5.72
CA PHE A 23 -11.73 25.77 -4.31
C PHE A 23 -13.06 26.56 -4.14
N PRO A 24 -13.95 26.19 -3.17
CA PRO A 24 -15.24 26.85 -2.97
C PRO A 24 -15.06 28.17 -2.23
N SER A 25 -14.58 29.17 -2.90
CA SER A 25 -14.44 30.48 -2.28
C SER A 25 -14.63 31.56 -3.33
N LYS A 26 -15.11 32.74 -2.89
CA LYS A 26 -15.19 33.94 -3.73
C LYS A 26 -13.80 34.54 -4.04
N ALA A 27 -12.73 34.00 -3.42
CA ALA A 27 -11.36 34.46 -3.64
C ALA A 27 -10.82 33.99 -4.99
N LYS A 28 -9.89 34.75 -5.57
CA LYS A 28 -9.19 34.42 -6.81
C LYS A 28 -8.41 33.11 -6.66
N ALA A 29 -8.23 32.37 -7.76
CA ALA A 29 -7.49 31.11 -7.78
C ALA A 29 -6.08 31.21 -7.16
N ASP A 30 -5.36 32.31 -7.38
CA ASP A 30 -4.03 32.55 -6.80
C ASP A 30 -4.07 32.65 -5.27
N SER A 31 -5.10 33.29 -4.72
CA SER A 31 -5.29 33.35 -3.26
C SER A 31 -5.57 31.98 -2.68
N ASN A 32 -6.40 31.18 -3.35
CA ASN A 32 -6.65 29.80 -2.97
C ASN A 32 -5.39 28.95 -3.07
N TYR A 33 -4.60 29.10 -4.12
CA TYR A 33 -3.31 28.42 -4.30
C TYR A 33 -2.36 28.72 -3.12
N ARG A 34 -2.20 29.99 -2.74
CA ARG A 34 -1.38 30.38 -1.58
C ARG A 34 -1.92 29.82 -0.25
N ARG A 35 -3.25 29.69 -0.08
CA ARG A 35 -3.84 29.05 1.09
C ARG A 35 -3.50 27.58 1.16
N ILE A 36 -3.56 26.87 0.01
CA ILE A 36 -3.16 25.46 -0.10
C ILE A 36 -1.68 25.29 0.20
N GLN A 37 -0.83 26.13 -0.38
CA GLN A 37 0.61 26.10 -0.11
C GLN A 37 0.94 26.31 1.37
N ARG A 38 0.28 27.28 2.04
CA ARG A 38 0.47 27.51 3.49
C ARG A 38 0.09 26.28 4.30
N PHE A 39 -1.05 25.68 4.03
CA PHE A 39 -1.50 24.47 4.72
C PHE A 39 -0.49 23.32 4.60
N ILE A 40 -0.05 22.99 3.39
CA ILE A 40 0.92 21.89 3.19
C ILE A 40 2.34 22.25 3.66
N SER A 41 2.60 23.53 3.97
CA SER A 41 3.89 24.00 4.51
C SER A 41 3.88 24.09 6.03
N GLU A 42 2.69 24.15 6.68
CA GLU A 42 2.54 24.28 8.13
C GLU A 42 3.00 23.00 8.86
N PRO A 43 4.02 23.04 9.75
CA PRO A 43 4.57 21.87 10.41
C PRO A 43 3.58 21.06 11.24
N ARG A 44 2.60 21.74 11.86
CA ARG A 44 1.64 21.15 12.78
C ARG A 44 0.33 20.71 12.11
N ALA A 45 0.20 20.92 10.80
CA ALA A 45 -1.06 20.67 10.09
C ALA A 45 -1.50 19.19 10.11
N VAL A 46 -0.53 18.25 10.17
CA VAL A 46 -0.82 16.81 10.20
C VAL A 46 0.28 16.05 10.95
N GLU A 47 -0.10 15.32 11.98
CA GLU A 47 0.77 14.40 12.70
C GLU A 47 0.71 12.99 12.09
N PHE A 48 1.87 12.43 11.73
CA PHE A 48 1.96 11.16 11.02
C PHE A 48 1.54 9.95 11.84
N ASP A 49 1.88 9.94 13.15
CA ASP A 49 1.57 8.81 14.00
C ASP A 49 0.06 8.71 14.26
N GLY A 50 -0.61 9.87 14.37
CA GLY A 50 -2.06 9.92 14.46
C GLY A 50 -2.76 9.36 13.22
N VAL A 51 -2.19 9.54 12.01
CA VAL A 51 -2.74 8.97 10.78
C VAL A 51 -2.62 7.44 10.77
N ALA A 52 -1.49 6.89 11.21
CA ALA A 52 -1.33 5.45 11.31
C ALA A 52 -2.34 4.82 12.27
N TRP A 53 -2.53 5.40 13.46
CA TRP A 53 -3.55 4.98 14.42
C TRP A 53 -4.97 5.08 13.84
N PHE A 54 -5.29 6.19 13.16
CA PHE A 54 -6.57 6.34 12.47
C PHE A 54 -6.81 5.22 11.46
N VAL A 55 -5.83 4.92 10.61
CA VAL A 55 -5.92 3.86 9.59
C VAL A 55 -6.10 2.49 10.24
N MET A 56 -5.26 2.13 11.22
CA MET A 56 -5.32 0.83 11.89
C MET A 56 -6.68 0.62 12.57
N ARG A 57 -7.23 1.66 13.22
CA ARG A 57 -8.56 1.61 13.83
C ARG A 57 -9.69 1.55 12.80
N LEU A 58 -9.62 2.37 11.75
CA LEU A 58 -10.66 2.46 10.71
C LEU A 58 -10.91 1.13 9.99
N PHE A 59 -9.87 0.29 9.87
CA PHE A 59 -9.93 -1.01 9.21
C PHE A 59 -9.97 -2.20 10.19
N GLY A 60 -10.07 -1.97 11.49
CA GLY A 60 -10.15 -3.03 12.50
C GLY A 60 -8.84 -3.82 12.70
N PHE A 61 -7.69 -3.31 12.22
CA PHE A 61 -6.41 -4.01 12.30
C PHE A 61 -5.83 -4.09 13.72
N LEU A 62 -6.38 -3.33 14.66
CA LEU A 62 -5.95 -3.43 16.06
C LEU A 62 -6.38 -4.75 16.71
N ASP A 63 -7.43 -5.39 16.18
CA ASP A 63 -8.06 -6.58 16.77
C ASP A 63 -7.93 -7.84 15.92
N THR A 64 -7.32 -7.73 14.72
CA THR A 64 -7.16 -8.85 13.78
C THR A 64 -5.71 -9.07 13.41
N ASP A 65 -5.35 -10.29 13.02
CA ASP A 65 -4.04 -10.60 12.47
C ASP A 65 -3.98 -10.19 10.99
N TYR A 66 -2.78 -9.80 10.52
CA TYR A 66 -2.61 -9.25 9.16
C TYR A 66 -1.25 -9.57 8.55
N TYR A 67 -1.21 -9.50 7.23
CA TYR A 67 0.02 -9.48 6.44
C TYR A 67 0.49 -8.05 6.24
N LEU A 68 1.78 -7.81 6.43
CA LEU A 68 2.43 -6.55 6.07
C LEU A 68 3.12 -6.67 4.71
N THR A 69 3.13 -5.60 3.94
CA THR A 69 3.88 -5.55 2.70
C THR A 69 4.70 -4.27 2.56
N PHE A 70 5.92 -4.42 2.03
CA PHE A 70 6.72 -3.30 1.54
C PHE A 70 6.74 -3.28 0.03
N ASP A 71 6.67 -2.07 -0.50
CA ASP A 71 7.10 -1.81 -1.86
C ASP A 71 7.49 -0.34 -2.02
N ARG A 72 8.11 -0.01 -3.15
CA ARG A 72 8.48 1.36 -3.50
C ARG A 72 7.68 1.86 -4.67
N THR A 73 7.34 3.12 -4.60
CA THR A 73 6.85 3.85 -5.77
C THR A 73 7.73 5.06 -6.03
N ASN A 74 8.04 5.30 -7.28
CA ASN A 74 8.88 6.41 -7.68
C ASN A 74 8.36 7.06 -8.98
N TRP A 75 8.68 8.32 -9.13
CA TRP A 75 8.53 9.09 -10.38
C TRP A 75 9.54 10.22 -10.39
N GLN A 76 9.70 10.83 -11.55
CA GLN A 76 10.62 11.94 -11.75
C GLN A 76 9.84 13.21 -12.13
N TRP A 77 10.22 14.34 -11.54
CA TRP A 77 9.74 15.65 -11.94
C TRP A 77 10.94 16.56 -12.22
N GLY A 78 11.14 16.91 -13.48
CA GLY A 78 12.36 17.56 -13.94
C GLY A 78 13.59 16.72 -13.57
N LYS A 79 14.52 17.31 -12.82
CA LYS A 79 15.74 16.63 -12.32
C LYS A 79 15.55 15.99 -10.93
N LYS A 80 14.35 16.04 -10.33
CA LYS A 80 14.11 15.55 -8.98
C LYS A 80 13.42 14.20 -9.01
N ASP A 81 14.06 13.21 -8.39
CA ASP A 81 13.45 11.90 -8.16
C ASP A 81 12.66 11.92 -6.84
N ILE A 82 11.44 11.47 -6.92
CA ILE A 82 10.57 11.25 -5.78
C ILE A 82 10.45 9.74 -5.60
N ASN A 83 11.00 9.24 -4.51
CA ASN A 83 11.13 7.82 -4.22
C ASN A 83 10.55 7.56 -2.83
N ILE A 84 9.50 6.75 -2.75
CA ILE A 84 8.72 6.50 -1.54
C ILE A 84 8.76 5.01 -1.23
N LEU A 85 9.33 4.65 -0.07
CA LEU A 85 9.18 3.35 0.52
C LEU A 85 7.89 3.35 1.35
N MET A 86 6.99 2.42 1.10
CA MET A 86 5.69 2.33 1.77
C MET A 86 5.54 1.00 2.50
N LEU A 87 5.03 1.07 3.73
CA LEU A 87 4.56 -0.05 4.52
C LEU A 87 3.03 -0.03 4.53
N ALA A 88 2.43 -1.14 4.15
CA ALA A 88 0.98 -1.28 4.07
C ALA A 88 0.51 -2.61 4.66
N VAL A 89 -0.75 -2.66 5.10
CA VAL A 89 -1.46 -3.88 5.49
C VAL A 89 -2.20 -4.42 4.27
N VAL A 90 -2.07 -5.70 4.00
CA VAL A 90 -2.84 -6.42 2.96
C VAL A 90 -4.30 -6.52 3.38
N TYR A 91 -5.24 -6.14 2.50
CA TYR A 91 -6.66 -6.08 2.84
C TYR A 91 -7.57 -6.27 1.64
N LYS A 92 -8.28 -7.40 1.56
CA LYS A 92 -9.40 -7.65 0.59
C LYS A 92 -9.12 -7.20 -0.85
N GLY A 93 -7.96 -7.54 -1.41
CA GLY A 93 -7.58 -7.23 -2.80
C GLY A 93 -6.88 -5.89 -3.00
N ILE A 94 -6.63 -5.13 -1.94
CA ILE A 94 -5.86 -3.89 -1.95
C ILE A 94 -4.97 -3.82 -0.70
N ALA A 95 -3.88 -3.03 -0.73
CA ALA A 95 -3.12 -2.75 0.48
C ALA A 95 -3.51 -1.40 1.07
N ILE A 96 -3.59 -1.33 2.39
CA ILE A 96 -3.93 -0.11 3.14
C ILE A 96 -2.63 0.49 3.69
N PRO A 97 -2.24 1.72 3.28
CA PRO A 97 -0.99 2.32 3.66
C PRO A 97 -1.00 2.77 5.12
N VAL A 98 0.03 2.40 5.89
CA VAL A 98 0.16 2.77 7.30
C VAL A 98 1.33 3.71 7.53
N TYR A 99 2.51 3.37 7.01
CA TYR A 99 3.70 4.21 7.10
C TYR A 99 4.41 4.34 5.78
N TRP A 100 5.16 5.44 5.61
CA TRP A 100 5.99 5.67 4.43
C TRP A 100 7.21 6.52 4.77
N MET A 101 8.23 6.39 3.92
CA MET A 101 9.46 7.14 4.00
C MET A 101 9.85 7.65 2.60
N LEU A 102 10.07 8.96 2.48
CA LEU A 102 10.66 9.54 1.27
C LEU A 102 12.16 9.27 1.29
N LEU A 103 12.64 8.49 0.35
CA LEU A 103 14.07 8.20 0.19
C LEU A 103 14.78 9.38 -0.50
N ASN A 104 15.96 9.77 0.02
CA ASN A 104 16.75 10.88 -0.55
C ASN A 104 17.75 10.39 -1.59
N LYS A 105 17.31 9.50 -2.46
CA LYS A 105 18.17 8.86 -3.45
C LYS A 105 17.36 8.21 -4.57
N GLN A 106 18.02 7.97 -5.68
CA GLN A 106 17.55 7.05 -6.70
C GLN A 106 17.74 5.59 -6.28
N GLY A 107 17.01 4.69 -6.93
CA GLY A 107 17.18 3.25 -6.73
C GLY A 107 16.62 2.74 -5.41
N ASN A 108 17.10 1.58 -4.99
CA ASN A 108 16.48 0.76 -3.94
C ASN A 108 16.69 1.33 -2.53
N SER A 109 15.74 0.98 -1.64
CA SER A 109 15.90 1.19 -0.21
C SER A 109 17.07 0.35 0.35
N ASN A 110 17.77 0.88 1.34
CA ASN A 110 18.78 0.11 2.06
C ASN A 110 18.19 -0.56 3.32
N THR A 111 18.97 -1.45 3.94
CA THR A 111 18.54 -2.20 5.12
C THR A 111 18.20 -1.29 6.31
N ARG A 112 18.94 -0.20 6.52
CA ARG A 112 18.67 0.74 7.63
C ARG A 112 17.32 1.44 7.46
N GLU A 113 16.97 1.86 6.25
CA GLU A 113 15.68 2.49 5.93
C GLU A 113 14.53 1.52 6.15
N ARG A 114 14.67 0.26 5.73
CA ARG A 114 13.67 -0.80 5.92
C ARG A 114 13.45 -1.09 7.39
N ILE A 115 14.52 -1.29 8.14
CA ILE A 115 14.48 -1.53 9.59
C ILE A 115 13.85 -0.33 10.30
N ALA A 116 14.24 0.91 9.98
CA ALA A 116 13.71 2.10 10.62
C ALA A 116 12.19 2.22 10.44
N LEU A 117 11.69 1.93 9.23
CA LEU A 117 10.25 2.01 8.94
C LEU A 117 9.47 0.91 9.66
N LEU A 118 9.96 -0.34 9.65
CA LEU A 118 9.28 -1.45 10.30
C LEU A 118 9.41 -1.38 11.84
N LYS A 119 10.54 -0.93 12.39
CA LYS A 119 10.67 -0.65 13.83
C LYS A 119 9.69 0.39 14.33
N ARG A 120 9.44 1.44 13.53
CA ARG A 120 8.41 2.43 13.88
C ARG A 120 7.04 1.78 14.00
N PHE A 121 6.67 0.93 13.05
CA PHE A 121 5.41 0.19 13.11
C PHE A 121 5.33 -0.71 14.34
N ILE A 122 6.38 -1.50 14.60
CA ILE A 122 6.43 -2.43 15.75
C ILE A 122 6.35 -1.69 17.09
N ARG A 123 6.99 -0.53 17.21
CA ARG A 123 6.93 0.29 18.42
C ARG A 123 5.51 0.75 18.74
N GLU A 124 4.71 1.11 17.72
CA GLU A 124 3.36 1.65 17.90
C GLU A 124 2.29 0.54 18.05
N PHE A 125 2.42 -0.55 17.28
CA PHE A 125 1.37 -1.57 17.17
C PHE A 125 1.81 -2.95 17.64
N GLY A 126 3.06 -3.12 18.00
CA GLY A 126 3.62 -4.43 18.32
C GLY A 126 3.85 -5.30 17.09
N LYS A 127 4.29 -6.53 17.33
CA LYS A 127 4.53 -7.52 16.26
C LYS A 127 3.65 -8.77 16.37
N GLY A 128 2.89 -8.90 17.45
CA GLY A 128 2.11 -10.11 17.75
C GLY A 128 1.05 -10.46 16.73
N ARG A 129 0.52 -9.47 16.01
CA ARG A 129 -0.53 -9.67 14.99
C ARG A 129 0.03 -9.74 13.55
N ILE A 130 1.34 -9.68 13.37
CA ILE A 130 1.97 -9.81 12.04
C ILE A 130 2.03 -11.30 11.69
N ILE A 131 1.15 -11.76 10.80
CA ILE A 131 1.18 -13.13 10.29
C ILE A 131 2.48 -13.34 9.50
N LYS A 132 2.75 -12.46 8.52
CA LYS A 132 3.92 -12.56 7.65
C LYS A 132 4.22 -11.22 6.98
N PHE A 133 5.48 -10.97 6.73
CA PHE A 133 5.95 -9.82 5.99
C PHE A 133 6.20 -10.19 4.51
N LEU A 134 5.64 -9.46 3.56
CA LEU A 134 5.69 -9.72 2.14
C LEU A 134 6.49 -8.64 1.41
N ALA A 135 7.40 -9.02 0.50
CA ALA A 135 8.13 -8.04 -0.29
C ALA A 135 8.69 -8.63 -1.60
N ASP A 136 9.03 -7.75 -2.55
CA ASP A 136 9.62 -8.15 -3.83
C ASP A 136 11.14 -8.40 -3.69
N ARG A 137 11.73 -8.87 -4.79
CA ARG A 137 13.16 -9.25 -4.95
C ARG A 137 14.15 -8.12 -4.66
N GLU A 138 13.74 -6.87 -4.62
CA GLU A 138 14.61 -5.77 -4.18
C GLU A 138 14.91 -5.82 -2.67
N PHE A 139 14.04 -6.45 -1.89
CA PHE A 139 14.13 -6.55 -0.43
C PHE A 139 14.92 -7.78 0.05
N VAL A 140 15.71 -8.38 -0.80
CA VAL A 140 16.64 -9.48 -0.43
C VAL A 140 17.92 -8.89 0.16
N GLY A 141 18.43 -9.49 1.24
CA GLY A 141 19.71 -9.11 1.84
C GLY A 141 19.96 -9.78 3.19
N GLU A 142 21.24 -10.16 3.45
CA GLU A 142 21.64 -10.87 4.65
C GLU A 142 21.22 -10.14 5.95
N LYS A 143 21.65 -8.88 6.09
CA LYS A 143 21.33 -8.08 7.29
C LYS A 143 19.83 -7.85 7.48
N TRP A 144 19.07 -7.80 6.37
CA TRP A 144 17.63 -7.62 6.43
C TRP A 144 16.93 -8.91 6.87
N PHE A 145 17.27 -10.04 6.27
CA PHE A 145 16.70 -11.34 6.64
C PHE A 145 17.08 -11.74 8.06
N GLY A 146 18.36 -11.57 8.44
CA GLY A 146 18.82 -11.82 9.80
C GLY A 146 18.07 -10.97 10.83
N TRP A 147 17.80 -9.70 10.51
CA TRP A 147 17.02 -8.83 11.40
C TRP A 147 15.56 -9.27 11.51
N LEU A 148 14.89 -9.63 10.40
CA LEU A 148 13.51 -10.14 10.45
C LEU A 148 13.43 -11.41 11.31
N GLN A 149 14.38 -12.33 11.15
CA GLN A 149 14.44 -13.57 11.96
C GLN A 149 14.74 -13.28 13.44
N SER A 150 15.64 -12.35 13.76
CA SER A 150 15.93 -11.97 15.15
C SER A 150 14.74 -11.30 15.85
N GLU A 151 13.90 -10.59 15.10
CA GLU A 151 12.63 -10.05 15.62
C GLU A 151 11.51 -11.11 15.67
N GLY A 152 11.72 -12.32 15.15
CA GLY A 152 10.70 -13.37 15.08
C GLY A 152 9.61 -13.10 14.04
N ILE A 153 9.86 -12.21 13.08
CA ILE A 153 8.92 -11.86 11.99
C ILE A 153 9.10 -12.86 10.85
N ASP A 154 8.07 -13.65 10.59
CA ASP A 154 8.04 -14.50 9.41
C ASP A 154 7.87 -13.66 8.14
N PHE A 155 8.39 -14.16 7.00
CA PHE A 155 8.34 -13.45 5.75
C PHE A 155 8.12 -14.37 4.55
N ALA A 156 7.58 -13.81 3.45
CA ALA A 156 7.61 -14.40 2.12
C ALA A 156 8.12 -13.35 1.12
N ILE A 157 9.33 -13.53 0.65
CA ILE A 157 10.04 -12.53 -0.17
C ILE A 157 10.51 -13.20 -1.48
N ARG A 158 10.18 -12.56 -2.62
CA ARG A 158 10.64 -13.03 -3.93
C ARG A 158 12.17 -12.96 -4.03
N VAL A 159 12.75 -13.96 -4.67
CA VAL A 159 14.21 -14.10 -4.86
C VAL A 159 14.53 -14.09 -6.35
N LYS A 160 15.64 -13.48 -6.72
CA LYS A 160 16.13 -13.52 -8.11
C LYS A 160 16.57 -14.94 -8.49
N LYS A 161 16.26 -15.40 -9.70
CA LYS A 161 16.60 -16.73 -10.22
C LYS A 161 18.09 -17.07 -10.19
N ASN A 162 18.96 -16.06 -10.21
CA ASN A 162 20.41 -16.21 -10.15
C ASN A 162 21.00 -16.01 -8.74
N THR A 163 20.18 -15.85 -7.70
CA THR A 163 20.66 -15.78 -6.31
C THR A 163 21.35 -17.07 -5.92
N ARG A 164 22.52 -16.97 -5.26
CA ARG A 164 23.27 -18.13 -4.77
C ARG A 164 22.64 -18.69 -3.50
N VAL A 165 22.33 -19.97 -3.51
CA VAL A 165 21.71 -20.72 -2.41
C VAL A 165 22.37 -22.09 -2.28
N THR A 166 22.36 -22.72 -1.11
CA THR A 166 22.87 -24.08 -0.98
C THR A 166 21.86 -25.08 -1.56
N ASN A 167 22.39 -26.12 -2.22
CA ASN A 167 21.62 -27.32 -2.58
C ASN A 167 21.51 -28.28 -1.39
N GLY A 168 20.91 -29.46 -1.58
CA GLY A 168 20.78 -30.50 -0.55
C GLY A 168 22.10 -31.07 -0.03
N ARG A 169 23.22 -30.87 -0.77
CA ARG A 169 24.56 -31.28 -0.39
C ARG A 169 25.39 -30.16 0.22
N GLY A 170 24.80 -28.99 0.49
CA GLY A 170 25.51 -27.83 1.03
C GLY A 170 26.30 -26.99 0.00
N CYS A 171 26.36 -27.40 -1.28
CA CYS A 171 27.07 -26.65 -2.32
C CYS A 171 26.25 -25.45 -2.81
N PHE A 172 26.90 -24.29 -3.01
CA PHE A 172 26.26 -23.11 -3.56
C PHE A 172 25.99 -23.25 -5.07
N VAL A 173 24.72 -23.11 -5.43
CA VAL A 173 24.19 -23.10 -6.79
C VAL A 173 23.31 -21.89 -7.03
N GLN A 174 22.93 -21.58 -8.26
CA GLN A 174 21.91 -20.59 -8.54
C GLN A 174 20.52 -21.16 -8.18
N ALA A 175 19.65 -20.35 -7.56
CA ALA A 175 18.33 -20.77 -7.11
C ALA A 175 17.53 -21.47 -8.24
N ARG A 176 17.61 -20.96 -9.48
CA ARG A 176 16.94 -21.59 -10.64
C ARG A 176 17.33 -23.06 -10.88
N GLN A 177 18.54 -23.48 -10.49
CA GLN A 177 18.98 -24.86 -10.69
C GLN A 177 18.23 -25.86 -9.79
N LEU A 178 17.76 -25.39 -8.62
CA LEU A 178 16.97 -26.20 -7.70
C LEU A 178 15.55 -26.51 -8.23
N PHE A 179 15.08 -25.70 -9.19
CA PHE A 179 13.73 -25.75 -9.74
C PHE A 179 13.71 -25.99 -11.26
N ARG A 180 14.81 -26.51 -11.83
CA ARG A 180 14.98 -26.67 -13.28
C ARG A 180 13.98 -27.62 -13.92
N THR A 181 13.46 -28.57 -13.17
CA THR A 181 12.52 -29.62 -13.63
C THR A 181 11.06 -29.16 -13.65
N LEU A 182 10.71 -28.03 -13.03
CA LEU A 182 9.34 -27.52 -13.01
C LEU A 182 8.86 -27.21 -14.43
N LYS A 183 7.67 -27.67 -14.77
CA LYS A 183 6.94 -27.28 -15.99
C LYS A 183 6.03 -26.07 -15.73
N PRO A 184 5.58 -25.34 -16.76
CA PRO A 184 4.57 -24.29 -16.61
C PRO A 184 3.37 -24.77 -15.81
N GLY A 185 2.91 -23.94 -14.85
CA GLY A 185 1.82 -24.25 -13.92
C GLY A 185 2.23 -25.09 -12.71
N GLU A 186 3.43 -25.71 -12.70
CA GLU A 186 3.87 -26.54 -11.56
C GLU A 186 4.52 -25.68 -10.47
N ASN A 187 4.25 -26.05 -9.21
CA ASN A 187 4.91 -25.53 -8.03
C ASN A 187 5.72 -26.60 -7.31
N LEU A 188 6.72 -26.18 -6.54
CA LEU A 188 7.55 -27.05 -5.71
C LEU A 188 7.96 -26.33 -4.43
N VAL A 189 7.73 -26.95 -3.30
CA VAL A 189 8.28 -26.55 -1.99
C VAL A 189 9.47 -27.45 -1.67
N LEU A 190 10.66 -26.87 -1.49
CA LEU A 190 11.85 -27.65 -1.16
C LEU A 190 11.82 -28.10 0.31
N ALA A 191 12.09 -29.39 0.51
CA ALA A 191 12.30 -29.91 1.86
C ALA A 191 13.60 -29.34 2.47
N GLY A 192 13.50 -28.86 3.72
CA GLY A 192 14.62 -28.35 4.53
C GLY A 192 15.11 -26.96 4.12
N ALA A 193 15.77 -26.33 5.05
CA ALA A 193 16.33 -25.00 4.88
C ALA A 193 17.51 -24.96 3.90
N ARG A 194 17.69 -23.83 3.25
CA ARG A 194 18.83 -23.52 2.38
C ARG A 194 19.53 -22.26 2.88
N LYS A 195 20.85 -22.26 2.86
CA LYS A 195 21.62 -21.06 3.17
C LYS A 195 21.58 -20.11 1.98
N MET A 196 21.12 -18.89 2.20
CA MET A 196 21.04 -17.80 1.22
C MET A 196 21.52 -16.51 1.87
N THR A 197 22.49 -15.83 1.27
CA THR A 197 23.05 -14.58 1.82
C THR A 197 23.36 -14.66 3.33
N GLY A 198 24.01 -15.74 3.78
CA GLY A 198 24.35 -15.94 5.20
C GLY A 198 23.24 -16.44 6.11
N THR A 199 21.99 -16.45 5.65
CA THR A 199 20.78 -16.74 6.45
C THR A 199 20.14 -18.06 5.99
N ALA A 200 19.58 -18.83 6.90
CA ALA A 200 18.79 -20.02 6.58
C ALA A 200 17.36 -19.62 6.19
N VAL A 201 16.90 -20.10 5.03
CA VAL A 201 15.56 -19.84 4.50
C VAL A 201 14.98 -21.12 3.87
N TYR A 202 13.65 -21.17 3.77
CA TYR A 202 12.94 -22.20 3.02
C TYR A 202 12.58 -21.63 1.64
N LEU A 203 12.64 -22.44 0.61
CA LEU A 203 12.42 -22.01 -0.77
C LEU A 203 11.26 -22.77 -1.40
N SER A 204 10.38 -22.00 -2.04
CA SER A 204 9.30 -22.51 -2.89
C SER A 204 9.38 -21.84 -4.24
N ALA A 205 8.96 -22.51 -5.30
CA ALA A 205 8.89 -21.90 -6.62
C ALA A 205 7.67 -22.35 -7.40
N LEU A 206 7.20 -21.48 -8.27
CA LEU A 206 6.18 -21.71 -9.28
C LEU A 206 6.77 -21.36 -10.64
N ARG A 207 6.59 -22.21 -11.62
CA ARG A 207 6.84 -21.84 -13.02
C ARG A 207 5.55 -21.27 -13.60
N LEU A 208 5.59 -20.01 -13.99
CA LEU A 208 4.46 -19.32 -14.61
C LEU A 208 4.21 -19.85 -16.03
N ASP A 209 3.04 -19.59 -16.59
CA ASP A 209 2.65 -20.06 -17.93
C ASP A 209 3.54 -19.52 -19.05
N ASP A 210 4.09 -18.31 -18.86
CA ASP A 210 5.08 -17.68 -19.76
C ASP A 210 6.50 -18.26 -19.61
N GLY A 211 6.68 -19.26 -18.72
CA GLY A 211 7.97 -19.89 -18.42
C GLY A 211 8.84 -19.13 -17.42
N GLU A 212 8.42 -17.96 -16.90
CA GLU A 212 9.14 -17.27 -15.83
C GLU A 212 9.10 -18.09 -14.54
N LEU A 213 10.21 -18.09 -13.79
CA LEU A 213 10.32 -18.79 -12.52
C LEU A 213 10.14 -17.80 -11.36
N LEU A 214 9.03 -17.92 -10.65
CA LEU A 214 8.77 -17.23 -9.40
C LEU A 214 9.37 -18.05 -8.25
N ILE A 215 10.36 -17.52 -7.56
CA ILE A 215 11.00 -18.16 -6.40
C ILE A 215 10.70 -17.30 -5.17
N VAL A 216 10.21 -17.91 -4.09
CA VAL A 216 9.88 -17.26 -2.82
C VAL A 216 10.70 -17.88 -1.71
N ALA A 217 11.31 -17.02 -0.89
CA ALA A 217 11.99 -17.40 0.34
C ALA A 217 11.12 -17.07 1.56
N THR A 218 11.03 -18.02 2.50
CA THR A 218 10.30 -17.85 3.78
C THR A 218 11.23 -18.13 4.97
N ALA A 219 10.94 -17.55 6.14
CA ALA A 219 11.72 -17.78 7.36
C ALA A 219 11.44 -19.17 7.95
N LYS A 220 10.24 -19.71 7.74
CA LYS A 220 9.76 -21.00 8.24
C LYS A 220 9.23 -21.84 7.09
N PRO A 221 9.09 -23.17 7.26
CA PRO A 221 8.39 -24.02 6.28
C PRO A 221 6.99 -23.46 5.97
N CYS A 222 6.65 -23.36 4.68
CA CYS A 222 5.41 -22.74 4.25
C CYS A 222 4.93 -23.43 2.96
N LEU A 223 3.86 -24.20 3.03
CA LEU A 223 3.32 -24.93 1.88
C LEU A 223 2.63 -23.99 0.88
N ASP A 224 2.00 -22.94 1.38
CA ASP A 224 1.27 -21.91 0.64
C ASP A 224 2.12 -20.65 0.38
N ALA A 225 3.46 -20.80 0.28
CA ALA A 225 4.38 -19.68 0.15
C ALA A 225 4.12 -18.83 -1.11
N ILE A 226 3.72 -19.46 -2.20
CA ILE A 226 3.44 -18.80 -3.48
C ILE A 226 2.15 -17.98 -3.39
N GLU A 227 1.08 -18.58 -2.87
CA GLU A 227 -0.23 -17.97 -2.66
C GLU A 227 -0.13 -16.80 -1.68
N THR A 228 0.56 -17.01 -0.56
CA THR A 228 0.84 -15.96 0.42
C THR A 228 1.62 -14.81 -0.19
N TYR A 229 2.68 -15.10 -0.96
CA TYR A 229 3.44 -14.06 -1.66
C TYR A 229 2.59 -13.28 -2.66
N ALA A 230 1.64 -13.93 -3.34
CA ALA A 230 0.77 -13.28 -4.31
C ALA A 230 -0.05 -12.14 -3.69
N LEU A 231 -0.34 -12.19 -2.40
CA LEU A 231 -1.02 -11.09 -1.68
C LEU A 231 -0.26 -9.77 -1.73
N ARG A 232 1.07 -9.80 -1.94
CA ARG A 232 1.90 -8.61 -2.13
C ARG A 232 1.39 -7.69 -3.25
N TRP A 233 0.82 -8.26 -4.32
CA TRP A 233 0.31 -7.46 -5.45
C TRP A 233 -0.74 -6.41 -5.06
N GLN A 234 -1.34 -6.55 -3.91
CA GLN A 234 -2.32 -5.60 -3.41
C GLN A 234 -1.72 -4.19 -3.20
N ILE A 235 -0.41 -4.08 -2.94
CA ILE A 235 0.25 -2.77 -2.85
C ILE A 235 0.36 -2.06 -4.21
N GLU A 236 0.45 -2.80 -5.31
CA GLU A 236 0.44 -2.23 -6.65
C GLU A 236 -0.95 -1.68 -7.01
N THR A 237 -2.02 -2.31 -6.51
CA THR A 237 -3.37 -1.77 -6.60
C THR A 237 -3.48 -0.44 -5.85
N LEU A 238 -2.92 -0.35 -4.63
CA LEU A 238 -2.84 0.90 -3.86
C LEU A 238 -2.09 1.98 -4.65
N PHE A 239 -0.91 1.67 -5.19
CA PHE A 239 -0.15 2.65 -5.98
C PHE A 239 -0.93 3.13 -7.20
N GLY A 240 -1.67 2.25 -7.85
CA GLY A 240 -2.59 2.63 -8.93
C GLY A 240 -3.65 3.64 -8.48
N CYS A 241 -4.22 3.48 -7.29
CA CYS A 241 -5.21 4.43 -6.74
C CYS A 241 -4.59 5.79 -6.35
N LEU A 242 -3.38 5.79 -5.80
CA LEU A 242 -2.66 7.03 -5.50
C LEU A 242 -2.23 7.77 -6.77
N LYS A 243 -1.92 7.05 -7.84
CA LYS A 243 -1.48 7.57 -9.13
C LYS A 243 -2.65 7.69 -10.13
N SER A 244 -2.50 7.16 -11.30
CA SER A 244 -3.37 7.35 -12.47
C SER A 244 -4.82 6.89 -12.33
N ARG A 245 -5.12 5.95 -11.41
CA ARG A 245 -6.50 5.44 -11.20
C ARG A 245 -7.30 6.23 -10.17
N GLY A 246 -6.71 7.26 -9.54
CA GLY A 246 -7.35 8.03 -8.49
C GLY A 246 -6.82 9.45 -8.40
N PHE A 247 -5.83 9.68 -7.55
CA PHE A 247 -5.43 11.04 -7.15
C PHE A 247 -4.38 11.71 -8.06
N ASN A 248 -3.85 11.02 -9.07
CA ASN A 248 -2.82 11.54 -9.98
C ASN A 248 -1.63 12.16 -9.22
N PHE A 249 -1.08 11.41 -8.25
CA PHE A 249 -0.02 11.92 -7.36
C PHE A 249 1.24 12.38 -8.14
N GLU A 250 1.47 11.82 -9.30
CA GLU A 250 2.58 12.18 -10.19
C GLU A 250 2.42 13.57 -10.81
N ASP A 251 1.19 14.09 -10.92
CA ASP A 251 0.85 15.43 -11.45
C ASP A 251 1.01 16.55 -10.40
N THR A 252 1.54 16.26 -9.23
CA THR A 252 1.59 17.25 -8.15
C THR A 252 2.52 18.43 -8.46
N HIS A 253 3.54 18.24 -9.28
CA HIS A 253 4.59 19.21 -9.60
C HIS A 253 5.32 19.76 -8.35
N VAL A 254 5.08 19.20 -7.18
CA VAL A 254 5.73 19.55 -5.92
C VAL A 254 7.01 18.75 -5.77
N THR A 255 8.14 19.43 -5.58
CA THR A 255 9.46 18.80 -5.40
C THR A 255 9.98 18.91 -3.96
N ASP A 256 9.40 19.79 -3.15
CA ASP A 256 9.73 19.92 -1.73
C ASP A 256 9.24 18.69 -0.95
N ARG A 257 10.17 17.98 -0.33
CA ARG A 257 9.92 16.70 0.35
C ARG A 257 8.95 16.82 1.52
N ARG A 258 8.99 17.92 2.28
CA ARG A 258 8.10 18.13 3.42
C ARG A 258 6.65 18.28 2.93
N ARG A 259 6.47 19.02 1.83
CA ARG A 259 5.17 19.20 1.19
C ARG A 259 4.66 17.90 0.57
N ILE A 260 5.50 17.14 -0.14
CA ILE A 260 5.15 15.81 -0.67
C ILE A 260 4.69 14.89 0.46
N LYS A 261 5.45 14.86 1.57
CA LYS A 261 5.11 14.05 2.73
C LYS A 261 3.70 14.35 3.25
N ARG A 262 3.32 15.63 3.32
CA ARG A 262 1.98 16.06 3.78
C ARG A 262 0.89 15.81 2.75
N LEU A 263 1.16 16.04 1.48
CA LEU A 263 0.23 15.67 0.41
C LEU A 263 -0.08 14.18 0.43
N LEU A 264 0.93 13.35 0.70
CA LEU A 264 0.73 11.92 0.81
C LEU A 264 -0.16 11.53 2.00
N VAL A 265 -0.03 12.23 3.15
CA VAL A 265 -0.97 12.06 4.27
C VAL A 265 -2.41 12.36 3.84
N VAL A 266 -2.61 13.48 3.15
CA VAL A 266 -3.94 13.85 2.65
C VAL A 266 -4.47 12.79 1.69
N ALA A 267 -3.63 12.32 0.77
CA ALA A 267 -4.01 11.26 -0.19
C ALA A 267 -4.36 9.94 0.51
N VAL A 268 -3.60 9.55 1.54
CA VAL A 268 -3.85 8.34 2.32
C VAL A 268 -5.18 8.41 3.07
N ILE A 269 -5.47 9.53 3.74
CA ILE A 269 -6.76 9.70 4.44
C ILE A 269 -7.92 9.65 3.43
N ALA A 270 -7.79 10.36 2.32
CA ALA A 270 -8.80 10.37 1.26
C ALA A 270 -9.00 8.98 0.64
N PHE A 271 -7.92 8.25 0.42
CA PHE A 271 -7.95 6.87 -0.06
C PHE A 271 -8.68 5.94 0.91
N CYS A 272 -8.33 5.98 2.19
CA CYS A 272 -8.96 5.15 3.21
C CYS A 272 -10.45 5.44 3.34
N TRP A 273 -10.81 6.72 3.32
CA TRP A 273 -12.22 7.13 3.36
C TRP A 273 -12.99 6.64 2.14
N ALA A 274 -12.48 6.88 0.94
CA ALA A 274 -13.12 6.39 -0.29
C ALA A 274 -13.27 4.87 -0.29
N HIS A 275 -12.25 4.14 0.17
CA HIS A 275 -12.32 2.69 0.24
C HIS A 275 -13.41 2.21 1.21
N ARG A 276 -13.48 2.77 2.42
CA ARG A 276 -14.51 2.41 3.42
C ARG A 276 -15.94 2.76 2.97
N VAL A 277 -16.15 3.93 2.38
CA VAL A 277 -17.44 4.29 1.79
C VAL A 277 -17.83 3.32 0.67
N GLY A 278 -16.87 2.93 -0.16
CA GLY A 278 -17.09 1.93 -1.22
C GLY A 278 -17.42 0.55 -0.68
N GLU A 279 -16.78 0.08 0.39
CA GLU A 279 -17.11 -1.18 1.06
C GLU A 279 -18.52 -1.16 1.62
N TRP A 280 -18.86 -0.11 2.37
CA TRP A 280 -20.20 0.08 2.91
C TRP A 280 -21.27 0.07 1.79
N GLN A 281 -21.08 0.85 0.75
CA GLN A 281 -22.02 0.90 -0.37
C GLN A 281 -22.17 -0.46 -1.06
N HIS A 282 -21.04 -1.17 -1.29
CA HIS A 282 -21.06 -2.47 -1.94
C HIS A 282 -21.74 -3.55 -1.09
N GLY A 283 -21.47 -3.55 0.21
CA GLY A 283 -21.98 -4.57 1.13
C GLY A 283 -23.42 -4.32 1.58
N GLN A 284 -23.77 -3.07 1.88
CA GLN A 284 -25.02 -2.75 2.60
C GLN A 284 -26.08 -2.09 1.71
N VAL A 285 -25.69 -1.40 0.64
CA VAL A 285 -26.66 -0.63 -0.16
C VAL A 285 -26.87 -1.26 -1.53
N LYS A 286 -25.78 -1.40 -2.31
CA LYS A 286 -25.87 -1.93 -3.67
C LYS A 286 -24.54 -2.53 -4.09
N ALA A 287 -24.54 -3.84 -4.35
CA ALA A 287 -23.37 -4.56 -4.83
C ALA A 287 -22.88 -4.04 -6.20
N ILE A 288 -21.56 -4.05 -6.40
CA ILE A 288 -20.94 -3.71 -7.68
C ILE A 288 -21.34 -4.77 -8.71
N LYS A 289 -21.86 -4.31 -9.85
CA LYS A 289 -22.25 -5.18 -10.96
C LYS A 289 -21.03 -5.92 -11.52
N ILE A 290 -21.15 -7.22 -11.67
CA ILE A 290 -20.18 -8.05 -12.38
C ILE A 290 -20.46 -7.98 -13.88
N LYS A 291 -19.42 -7.71 -14.68
CA LYS A 291 -19.52 -7.66 -16.15
C LYS A 291 -19.50 -9.07 -16.75
N LYS A 292 -19.87 -9.20 -18.03
CA LYS A 292 -19.90 -10.48 -18.77
C LYS A 292 -18.57 -11.27 -18.67
N HIS A 293 -17.43 -10.57 -18.62
CA HIS A 293 -16.09 -11.17 -18.47
C HIS A 293 -15.68 -11.43 -17.00
N GLN A 294 -16.65 -11.62 -16.10
CA GLN A 294 -16.48 -11.97 -14.68
C GLN A 294 -15.68 -10.98 -13.82
N ARG A 295 -15.47 -9.74 -14.29
CA ARG A 295 -14.80 -8.70 -13.51
C ARG A 295 -15.81 -7.66 -13.01
N PRO A 296 -15.60 -7.10 -11.80
CA PRO A 296 -16.39 -5.98 -11.29
C PRO A 296 -16.38 -4.78 -12.26
N ALA A 297 -17.51 -4.09 -12.36
CA ALA A 297 -17.64 -2.90 -13.22
C ALA A 297 -16.72 -1.75 -12.78
N LYS A 298 -16.44 -1.64 -11.48
CA LYS A 298 -15.48 -0.70 -10.86
C LYS A 298 -14.87 -1.32 -9.59
N SER A 299 -13.75 -0.79 -9.14
CA SER A 299 -13.17 -1.20 -7.86
C SER A 299 -13.96 -0.60 -6.68
N ILE A 300 -13.83 -1.19 -5.51
CA ILE A 300 -14.38 -0.66 -4.25
C ILE A 300 -13.95 0.79 -4.02
N PHE A 301 -12.64 1.07 -4.17
CA PHE A 301 -12.10 2.43 -4.06
C PHE A 301 -12.79 3.41 -5.04
N ARG A 302 -12.95 3.02 -6.32
CA ARG A 302 -13.59 3.86 -7.32
C ARG A 302 -15.07 4.11 -7.02
N LEU A 303 -15.78 3.08 -6.54
CA LEU A 303 -17.17 3.23 -6.11
C LEU A 303 -17.29 4.28 -5.00
N GLY A 304 -16.48 4.15 -3.95
CA GLY A 304 -16.52 5.11 -2.84
C GLY A 304 -16.09 6.52 -3.23
N LEU A 305 -15.09 6.65 -4.10
CA LEU A 305 -14.66 7.94 -4.63
C LEU A 305 -15.79 8.65 -5.40
N ASP A 306 -16.50 7.90 -6.25
CA ASP A 306 -17.66 8.43 -7.00
C ASP A 306 -18.78 8.91 -6.05
N ILE A 307 -19.09 8.12 -5.00
CA ILE A 307 -20.11 8.47 -4.00
C ILE A 307 -19.73 9.71 -3.21
N ILE A 308 -18.48 9.79 -2.75
CA ILE A 308 -18.00 10.97 -2.03
C ILE A 308 -18.08 12.20 -2.94
N ASN A 309 -17.68 12.09 -4.19
CA ASN A 309 -17.77 13.19 -5.15
C ASN A 309 -19.21 13.65 -5.34
N GLU A 310 -20.15 12.72 -5.54
CA GLU A 310 -21.57 13.02 -5.69
C GLU A 310 -22.14 13.71 -4.42
N ALA A 311 -21.87 13.14 -3.25
CA ALA A 311 -22.35 13.70 -1.98
C ALA A 311 -21.80 15.11 -1.72
N LEU A 312 -20.53 15.35 -2.02
CA LEU A 312 -19.91 16.66 -1.89
C LEU A 312 -20.45 17.66 -2.90
N PHE A 313 -20.79 17.21 -4.11
CA PHE A 313 -21.46 18.02 -5.11
C PHE A 313 -22.85 18.44 -4.59
N GLN A 314 -23.65 17.50 -4.12
CA GLN A 314 -24.98 17.78 -3.57
C GLN A 314 -24.92 18.75 -2.37
N LEU A 315 -23.95 18.59 -1.45
CA LEU A 315 -23.74 19.52 -0.35
C LEU A 315 -23.39 20.94 -0.83
N ALA A 316 -22.59 21.07 -1.89
CA ALA A 316 -22.22 22.36 -2.45
C ALA A 316 -23.41 23.11 -3.06
N TYR A 317 -24.44 22.38 -3.51
CA TYR A 317 -25.69 22.93 -4.06
C TYR A 317 -26.88 22.93 -3.08
N GLY A 318 -26.66 22.68 -1.79
CA GLY A 318 -27.66 22.84 -0.73
C GLY A 318 -28.55 21.61 -0.46
N PHE A 319 -28.20 20.42 -0.97
CA PHE A 319 -28.93 19.19 -0.70
C PHE A 319 -28.42 18.49 0.57
N GLY A 320 -29.07 18.72 1.71
CA GLY A 320 -28.56 18.34 3.04
C GLY A 320 -28.49 16.85 3.39
N LYS A 321 -29.16 15.94 2.65
CA LYS A 321 -29.18 14.49 2.98
C LYS A 321 -27.89 13.73 2.64
N ALA A 322 -26.93 14.38 2.00
CA ALA A 322 -25.69 13.74 1.55
C ALA A 322 -24.68 13.45 2.68
N ILE A 323 -24.81 14.10 3.84
CA ILE A 323 -23.86 13.92 4.98
C ILE A 323 -23.98 12.53 5.60
N GLU A 324 -25.19 12.00 5.73
CA GLU A 324 -25.44 10.69 6.32
C GLU A 324 -24.73 9.58 5.53
N ALA A 325 -24.80 9.60 4.20
CA ALA A 325 -24.13 8.62 3.34
C ALA A 325 -22.59 8.66 3.45
N LEU A 326 -22.00 9.83 3.74
CA LEU A 326 -20.55 9.98 3.87
C LEU A 326 -19.98 9.30 5.12
N PHE A 327 -20.79 9.21 6.18
CA PHE A 327 -20.35 8.73 7.48
C PHE A 327 -21.13 7.51 7.98
N ALA A 328 -22.04 6.95 7.19
CA ALA A 328 -22.88 5.81 7.57
C ALA A 328 -22.02 4.61 8.05
N PHE A 329 -20.88 4.36 7.42
CA PHE A 329 -19.97 3.28 7.80
C PHE A 329 -19.36 3.44 9.21
N LEU A 330 -19.38 4.65 9.81
CA LEU A 330 -18.91 4.87 11.19
C LEU A 330 -19.88 4.34 12.24
N HIS A 331 -21.12 4.07 11.86
CA HIS A 331 -22.18 3.60 12.76
C HIS A 331 -22.32 2.06 12.77
N GLU A 332 -21.63 1.36 11.89
CA GLU A 332 -21.72 -0.11 11.73
C GLU A 332 -20.84 -0.93 12.69
N ASP A 333 -19.93 -0.33 13.44
CA ASP A 333 -18.95 -1.03 14.29
C ASP A 333 -19.56 -1.74 15.54
N LYS A 334 -20.89 -1.99 15.58
CA LYS A 334 -21.55 -2.71 16.69
C LYS A 334 -22.22 -4.03 16.34
N ALA A 335 -22.14 -4.49 15.11
CA ALA A 335 -22.78 -5.76 14.77
C ALA A 335 -21.95 -6.57 13.76
N THR A 336 -21.47 -7.71 14.23
CA THR A 336 -20.94 -8.91 13.61
C THR A 336 -19.41 -9.02 13.44
N PRO A 337 -18.81 -10.00 14.14
CA PRO A 337 -17.53 -10.57 13.76
C PRO A 337 -17.75 -11.48 12.54
N PHE A 338 -16.88 -11.37 11.55
CA PHE A 338 -16.75 -12.35 10.48
C PHE A 338 -15.67 -13.35 10.81
#